data_1c5244d68423831819a8f8beaef0ac48
#
_entry.id   1c5244d68423831819a8f8beaef0ac48
#
_cell.length_a   1.000
_cell.length_b   1.000
_cell.length_c   1.000
_cell.angle_alpha   90.00
_cell.angle_beta   90.00
_cell.angle_gamma   90.00
#
_symmetry.space_group_name_H-M   'P 1'
#
loop_
_entity.id
_entity.type
_entity.pdbx_description
1 polymer ?
#
loop_
_entity_poly.entity_id
_entity_poly.type
_entity_poly.pdbx_seq_one_letter_code
_entity_poly.pdbx_strand_id
1 'polypeptide(L)'
;MKFFLVDDDPEILEILTRVLKGAGHAIESTTSSLEAIKRIPTERPDCVVTDVMMPEMDGFELTRELRRRPELAGMKIIVLSAKTYEFDRRRAKELGADGYLSKPFERGSLLPSIMEIVSSRVVIGYWGVHGTLPTPGPAYNRYGGNTPCVSVEVGGEPLTIFDAGSGIKRLSDHVIATHGPQRFSARVFISHTHWDHINTVPFFAPLYLRGNEIQFFGPYQGDLTIERAISAQMESVYFPVTTREFGAHVKFRDLREETLDFGAVKIDTMLLSHPGYCLGYRLTARGSTICYITDNELYLPSDKRHNPRYFDQLVRFVKGADVLITDTTYRDQEYLTKVDWGHSCVSQVAHLASVAEVKRLHLFHHDIDQTDDVIDLKLKEAREAVGHMGGTAEVDAPAEGSTLTL
;
A
#
# COMPACT_ATOMS: atom_id res chain seq x y z
N MET A 1 10.79 2.48 23.11
CA MET A 1 11.87 2.95 22.23
C MET A 1 12.67 4.05 22.94
N LYS A 2 13.94 4.24 22.56
CA LYS A 2 14.77 5.36 23.01
C LYS A 2 14.83 6.43 21.90
N PHE A 3 14.39 7.63 22.20
CA PHE A 3 14.47 8.79 21.30
C PHE A 3 15.59 9.72 21.71
N PHE A 4 16.21 10.37 20.73
CA PHE A 4 17.14 11.47 20.94
C PHE A 4 16.61 12.71 20.23
N LEU A 5 16.31 13.77 20.99
CA LEU A 5 15.70 15.00 20.51
C LEU A 5 16.74 16.09 20.35
N VAL A 6 16.73 16.80 19.22
CA VAL A 6 17.68 17.90 18.95
C VAL A 6 16.88 19.09 18.41
N ASP A 7 16.83 20.17 19.17
CA ASP A 7 16.13 21.40 18.77
C ASP A 7 16.75 22.55 19.57
N ASP A 8 17.12 23.64 18.97
CA ASP A 8 17.71 24.80 19.67
C ASP A 8 16.68 25.55 20.52
N ASP A 9 15.39 25.28 20.34
CA ASP A 9 14.30 25.79 21.16
C ASP A 9 13.99 24.80 22.33
N PRO A 10 14.30 25.18 23.59
CA PRO A 10 14.02 24.32 24.75
C PRO A 10 12.52 24.10 24.99
N GLU A 11 11.62 24.99 24.54
CA GLU A 11 10.18 24.80 24.69
C GLU A 11 9.68 23.66 23.78
N ILE A 12 10.22 23.56 22.59
CA ILE A 12 9.93 22.45 21.66
C ILE A 12 10.44 21.13 22.25
N LEU A 13 11.66 21.10 22.80
CA LEU A 13 12.20 19.91 23.46
C LEU A 13 11.34 19.47 24.66
N GLU A 14 10.79 20.43 25.42
CA GLU A 14 9.89 20.11 26.55
C GLU A 14 8.57 19.47 26.00
N ILE A 15 7.98 20.03 24.95
CA ILE A 15 6.75 19.50 24.35
C ILE A 15 6.98 18.07 23.84
N LEU A 16 8.02 17.85 23.03
CA LEU A 16 8.38 16.54 22.50
C LEU A 16 8.65 15.53 23.62
N THR A 17 9.43 15.94 24.63
CA THR A 17 9.75 15.10 25.78
C THR A 17 8.51 14.69 26.55
N ARG A 18 7.59 15.62 26.81
CA ARG A 18 6.34 15.36 27.52
C ARG A 18 5.47 14.37 26.77
N VAL A 19 5.32 14.56 25.46
CA VAL A 19 4.49 13.70 24.61
C VAL A 19 5.05 12.29 24.54
N LEU A 20 6.34 12.14 24.26
CA LEU A 20 6.98 10.83 24.08
C LEU A 20 7.18 10.09 25.43
N LYS A 21 7.55 10.78 26.52
CA LYS A 21 7.61 10.17 27.86
C LYS A 21 6.23 9.74 28.34
N GLY A 22 5.20 10.53 28.07
CA GLY A 22 3.80 10.18 28.38
C GLY A 22 3.34 8.90 27.69
N ALA A 23 3.94 8.56 26.55
CA ALA A 23 3.71 7.31 25.82
C ALA A 23 4.67 6.16 26.24
N GLY A 24 5.47 6.35 27.28
CA GLY A 24 6.35 5.29 27.82
C GLY A 24 7.70 5.13 27.14
N HIS A 25 8.16 6.14 26.38
CA HIS A 25 9.46 6.09 25.70
C HIS A 25 10.59 6.69 26.53
N ALA A 26 11.83 6.20 26.38
CA ALA A 26 13.03 6.78 26.94
C ALA A 26 13.50 7.96 26.08
N ILE A 27 13.83 9.10 26.71
CA ILE A 27 14.17 10.33 25.99
C ILE A 27 15.48 10.89 26.49
N GLU A 28 16.39 11.15 25.55
CA GLU A 28 17.55 12.01 25.66
C GLU A 28 17.34 13.25 24.81
N SER A 29 17.91 14.36 25.16
CA SER A 29 17.76 15.61 24.41
C SER A 29 18.98 16.52 24.55
N THR A 30 19.16 17.41 23.58
CA THR A 30 20.14 18.49 23.61
C THR A 30 19.68 19.65 22.73
N THR A 31 20.10 20.87 23.07
CA THR A 31 19.90 22.07 22.24
C THR A 31 21.03 22.30 21.21
N SER A 32 22.08 21.45 21.19
CA SER A 32 23.24 21.61 20.34
C SER A 32 23.39 20.43 19.37
N SER A 33 23.38 20.71 18.07
CA SER A 33 23.66 19.73 17.02
C SER A 33 25.08 19.16 17.10
N LEU A 34 26.06 19.96 17.56
CA LEU A 34 27.44 19.50 17.77
C LEU A 34 27.57 18.57 18.98
N GLU A 35 26.75 18.72 19.99
CA GLU A 35 26.65 17.76 21.09
C GLU A 35 25.95 16.48 20.62
N ALA A 36 24.85 16.60 19.87
CA ALA A 36 24.11 15.48 19.34
C ALA A 36 24.98 14.53 18.51
N ILE A 37 25.79 15.06 17.57
CA ILE A 37 26.67 14.26 16.70
C ILE A 37 27.72 13.45 17.49
N LYS A 38 28.08 13.88 18.71
CA LYS A 38 29.03 13.18 19.59
C LYS A 38 28.32 12.13 20.45
N ARG A 39 27.13 12.45 20.96
CA ARG A 39 26.38 11.59 21.89
C ARG A 39 25.65 10.44 21.21
N ILE A 40 24.97 10.70 20.08
CA ILE A 40 24.12 9.72 19.38
C ILE A 40 24.86 8.38 19.10
N PRO A 41 26.13 8.33 18.64
CA PRO A 41 26.80 7.06 18.38
C PRO A 41 27.03 6.21 19.64
N THR A 42 27.21 6.84 20.80
CA THR A 42 27.40 6.16 22.09
C THR A 42 26.06 5.73 22.68
N GLU A 43 25.06 6.58 22.57
CA GLU A 43 23.75 6.37 23.18
C GLU A 43 22.84 5.44 22.37
N ARG A 44 23.10 5.32 21.08
CA ARG A 44 22.40 4.43 20.12
C ARG A 44 20.88 4.48 20.28
N PRO A 45 20.24 5.65 20.06
CA PRO A 45 18.79 5.74 20.12
C PRO A 45 18.15 4.95 18.95
N ASP A 46 16.90 4.55 19.14
CA ASP A 46 16.10 3.96 18.06
C ASP A 46 15.68 5.01 17.01
N CYS A 47 15.48 6.26 17.48
CA CYS A 47 15.05 7.37 16.64
C CYS A 47 15.67 8.69 17.09
N VAL A 48 16.14 9.49 16.14
CA VAL A 48 16.51 10.90 16.32
C VAL A 48 15.41 11.77 15.75
N VAL A 49 14.97 12.77 16.51
CA VAL A 49 14.07 13.83 16.05
C VAL A 49 14.83 15.13 16.10
N THR A 50 15.05 15.77 14.95
CA THR A 50 15.91 16.97 14.85
C THR A 50 15.18 18.12 14.17
N ASP A 51 15.33 19.34 14.68
CA ASP A 51 14.94 20.54 13.96
C ASP A 51 15.86 20.78 12.74
N VAL A 52 15.33 21.48 11.72
CA VAL A 52 16.12 21.92 10.55
C VAL A 52 16.97 23.12 10.88
N MET A 53 16.39 24.12 11.52
CA MET A 53 16.99 25.44 11.69
C MET A 53 17.71 25.55 13.03
N MET A 54 18.93 25.05 13.11
CA MET A 54 19.76 25.12 14.31
C MET A 54 21.07 25.86 14.04
N PRO A 55 21.63 26.55 15.05
CA PRO A 55 22.96 27.15 14.96
C PRO A 55 24.05 26.09 14.72
N GLU A 56 25.16 26.50 14.15
CA GLU A 56 26.42 25.74 13.93
C GLU A 56 26.28 24.61 12.88
N MET A 57 25.35 23.69 13.04
CA MET A 57 25.07 22.58 12.11
C MET A 57 23.56 22.43 11.98
N ASP A 58 23.03 22.58 10.79
CA ASP A 58 21.59 22.41 10.53
C ASP A 58 21.16 20.95 10.60
N GLY A 59 19.85 20.69 10.76
CA GLY A 59 19.32 19.32 10.86
C GLY A 59 19.53 18.48 9.61
N PHE A 60 19.68 19.08 8.44
CA PHE A 60 20.02 18.37 7.20
C PHE A 60 21.47 17.91 7.21
N GLU A 61 22.38 18.75 7.68
CA GLU A 61 23.79 18.38 7.85
C GLU A 61 23.97 17.31 8.92
N LEU A 62 23.28 17.46 10.06
CA LEU A 62 23.25 16.43 11.10
C LEU A 62 22.75 15.08 10.55
N THR A 63 21.65 15.08 9.80
CA THR A 63 21.12 13.88 9.15
C THR A 63 22.14 13.22 8.26
N ARG A 64 22.79 13.99 7.37
CA ARG A 64 23.81 13.50 6.45
C ARG A 64 25.01 12.89 7.21
N GLU A 65 25.50 13.53 8.25
CA GLU A 65 26.66 13.05 9.04
C GLU A 65 26.32 11.77 9.82
N LEU A 66 25.10 11.66 10.37
CA LEU A 66 24.63 10.44 11.03
C LEU A 66 24.48 9.28 10.02
N ARG A 67 23.97 9.53 8.82
CA ARG A 67 23.84 8.49 7.77
C ARG A 67 25.15 7.98 7.19
N ARG A 68 26.23 8.73 7.32
CA ARG A 68 27.58 8.27 6.96
C ARG A 68 28.16 7.22 7.90
N ARG A 69 27.48 6.96 9.04
CA ARG A 69 27.94 6.03 10.07
C ARG A 69 27.22 4.67 9.92
N PRO A 70 27.91 3.61 9.47
CA PRO A 70 27.27 2.31 9.23
C PRO A 70 26.63 1.70 10.49
N GLU A 71 27.19 1.96 11.66
CA GLU A 71 26.69 1.50 12.97
C GLU A 71 25.35 2.11 13.37
N LEU A 72 24.91 3.17 12.68
CA LEU A 72 23.63 3.85 12.88
C LEU A 72 22.61 3.58 11.74
N ALA A 73 22.91 2.66 10.82
CA ALA A 73 22.08 2.42 9.64
C ALA A 73 20.60 2.08 9.95
N GLY A 74 20.35 1.37 11.07
CA GLY A 74 19.00 1.00 11.51
C GLY A 74 18.26 2.08 12.30
N MET A 75 18.93 3.17 12.69
CA MET A 75 18.35 4.25 13.46
C MET A 75 17.43 5.11 12.60
N LYS A 76 16.24 5.45 13.10
CA LYS A 76 15.33 6.36 12.42
C LYS A 76 15.73 7.81 12.60
N ILE A 77 15.53 8.66 11.58
CA ILE A 77 15.74 10.10 11.65
C ILE A 77 14.51 10.82 11.15
N ILE A 78 13.92 11.63 12.03
CA ILE A 78 12.78 12.50 11.72
C ILE A 78 13.24 13.94 11.78
N VAL A 79 12.98 14.67 10.69
CA VAL A 79 13.30 16.10 10.58
C VAL A 79 12.04 16.92 10.89
N LEU A 80 12.16 17.90 11.79
CA LEU A 80 11.12 18.88 12.12
C LEU A 80 11.42 20.20 11.39
N SER A 81 10.41 20.90 10.88
CA SER A 81 10.62 22.20 10.24
C SER A 81 9.39 23.09 10.32
N ALA A 82 9.62 24.40 10.50
CA ALA A 82 8.58 25.40 10.30
C ALA A 82 8.22 25.63 8.82
N LYS A 83 9.01 25.07 7.89
CA LYS A 83 8.78 25.20 6.45
C LYS A 83 7.98 24.01 5.93
N THR A 84 6.95 24.29 5.13
CA THR A 84 6.06 23.30 4.53
C THR A 84 6.38 23.03 3.06
N TYR A 85 7.52 23.52 2.55
CA TYR A 85 7.87 23.39 1.14
C TYR A 85 8.22 21.94 0.76
N GLU A 86 7.68 21.48 -0.34
CA GLU A 86 7.95 20.15 -0.91
C GLU A 86 9.45 19.95 -1.20
N PHE A 87 10.15 21.03 -1.54
CA PHE A 87 11.60 21.03 -1.73
C PHE A 87 12.37 20.57 -0.47
N ASP A 88 12.01 21.12 0.71
CA ASP A 88 12.69 20.77 1.96
C ASP A 88 12.40 19.31 2.36
N ARG A 89 11.17 18.83 2.12
CA ARG A 89 10.79 17.43 2.34
C ARG A 89 11.58 16.47 1.43
N ARG A 90 11.74 16.82 0.15
CA ARG A 90 12.54 16.06 -0.81
C ARG A 90 14.01 16.04 -0.39
N ARG A 91 14.56 17.18 -0.02
CA ARG A 91 15.94 17.30 0.46
C ARG A 91 16.20 16.45 1.71
N ALA A 92 15.29 16.46 2.70
CA ALA A 92 15.39 15.60 3.87
C ALA A 92 15.51 14.11 3.47
N LYS A 93 14.65 13.68 2.55
CA LYS A 93 14.62 12.31 2.04
C LYS A 93 15.91 11.93 1.30
N GLU A 94 16.43 12.80 0.42
CA GLU A 94 17.70 12.61 -0.31
C GLU A 94 18.89 12.49 0.65
N LEU A 95 18.84 13.15 1.80
CA LEU A 95 19.87 13.06 2.84
C LEU A 95 19.68 11.85 3.78
N GLY A 96 18.61 11.08 3.59
CA GLY A 96 18.37 9.83 4.32
C GLY A 96 17.50 9.98 5.57
N ALA A 97 16.72 11.06 5.72
CA ALA A 97 15.70 11.13 6.76
C ALA A 97 14.57 10.12 6.46
N ASP A 98 14.08 9.45 7.52
CA ASP A 98 12.92 8.52 7.44
C ASP A 98 11.60 9.28 7.44
N GLY A 99 11.56 10.51 7.96
CA GLY A 99 10.36 11.32 8.00
C GLY A 99 10.62 12.81 8.11
N TYR A 100 9.58 13.57 7.76
CA TYR A 100 9.58 15.03 7.83
C TYR A 100 8.24 15.50 8.41
N LEU A 101 8.27 16.24 9.51
CA LEU A 101 7.08 16.77 10.17
C LEU A 101 7.13 18.30 10.20
N SER A 102 6.00 18.93 9.92
CA SER A 102 5.87 20.38 9.89
C SER A 102 5.47 20.94 11.25
N LYS A 103 6.12 22.00 11.70
CA LYS A 103 5.68 22.86 12.80
C LYS A 103 4.69 23.92 12.26
N PRO A 104 3.66 24.37 13.00
CA PRO A 104 3.30 23.93 14.35
C PRO A 104 2.56 22.59 14.36
N PHE A 105 2.69 21.85 15.47
CA PHE A 105 2.01 20.57 15.66
C PHE A 105 0.60 20.79 16.23
N GLU A 106 -0.40 20.10 15.68
CA GLU A 106 -1.71 20.02 16.30
C GLU A 106 -1.65 19.14 17.56
N ARG A 107 -2.39 19.54 18.62
CA ARG A 107 -2.48 18.73 19.83
C ARG A 107 -3.03 17.33 19.50
N GLY A 108 -2.27 16.31 19.86
CA GLY A 108 -2.65 14.91 19.64
C GLY A 108 -2.17 14.27 18.34
N SER A 109 -1.68 15.02 17.34
CA SER A 109 -1.18 14.45 16.09
C SER A 109 0.30 14.06 16.12
N LEU A 110 1.09 14.73 16.96
CA LEU A 110 2.55 14.59 16.98
C LEU A 110 3.02 13.15 17.27
N LEU A 111 2.49 12.54 18.34
CA LEU A 111 2.86 11.16 18.70
C LEU A 111 2.45 10.14 17.63
N PRO A 112 1.21 10.11 17.13
CA PRO A 112 0.85 9.25 16.02
C PRO A 112 1.77 9.40 14.80
N SER A 113 2.06 10.64 14.39
CA SER A 113 2.93 10.90 13.23
C SER A 113 4.37 10.42 13.42
N ILE A 114 4.94 10.63 14.62
CA ILE A 114 6.27 10.08 14.95
C ILE A 114 6.24 8.56 14.94
N MET A 115 5.24 7.96 15.58
CA MET A 115 5.12 6.50 15.69
C MET A 115 4.89 5.83 14.33
N GLU A 116 4.15 6.47 13.45
CA GLU A 116 3.98 6.05 12.06
C GLU A 116 5.33 5.96 11.32
N ILE A 117 6.17 6.99 11.44
CA ILE A 117 7.48 7.04 10.80
C ILE A 117 8.46 6.01 11.39
N VAL A 118 8.49 5.86 12.73
CA VAL A 118 9.40 4.92 13.40
C VAL A 118 8.94 3.47 13.30
N SER A 119 7.65 3.23 13.06
CA SER A 119 7.12 1.92 12.76
C SER A 119 7.71 1.44 11.44
N SER A 120 8.52 0.39 11.47
CA SER A 120 9.01 -0.27 10.25
C SER A 120 7.94 -1.17 9.60
N ARG A 121 6.70 -1.11 10.09
CA ARG A 121 5.62 -1.99 9.68
C ARG A 121 5.09 -1.61 8.30
N VAL A 122 4.81 -2.64 7.53
CA VAL A 122 3.99 -2.55 6.32
C VAL A 122 2.67 -3.23 6.65
N VAL A 123 1.55 -2.52 6.53
CA VAL A 123 0.22 -3.06 6.87
C VAL A 123 -0.62 -3.16 5.61
N ILE A 124 -1.09 -4.35 5.31
CA ILE A 124 -2.03 -4.63 4.22
C ILE A 124 -3.44 -4.63 4.80
N GLY A 125 -4.36 -3.88 4.22
CA GLY A 125 -5.78 -3.87 4.57
C GLY A 125 -6.64 -4.37 3.42
N TYR A 126 -7.62 -5.24 3.70
CA TYR A 126 -8.54 -5.81 2.71
C TYR A 126 -9.90 -5.18 2.88
N TRP A 127 -10.43 -4.53 1.83
CA TRP A 127 -11.67 -3.74 1.88
C TRP A 127 -12.75 -4.27 0.96
N GLY A 128 -12.35 -5.04 -0.06
CA GLY A 128 -13.20 -5.76 -0.98
C GLY A 128 -12.42 -6.92 -1.59
N VAL A 129 -12.98 -8.11 -1.59
CA VAL A 129 -12.30 -9.38 -1.93
C VAL A 129 -13.02 -10.20 -3.00
N HIS A 130 -14.26 -9.84 -3.34
CA HIS A 130 -15.02 -10.46 -4.43
C HIS A 130 -14.74 -9.79 -5.78
N GLY A 131 -15.01 -10.50 -6.87
CA GLY A 131 -14.95 -10.00 -8.24
C GLY A 131 -16.32 -9.66 -8.82
N THR A 132 -16.33 -9.02 -9.97
CA THR A 132 -17.47 -8.79 -10.87
C THR A 132 -18.56 -7.87 -10.31
N LEU A 133 -19.23 -8.25 -9.23
CA LEU A 133 -20.34 -7.47 -8.61
C LEU A 133 -20.32 -7.60 -7.10
N PRO A 134 -20.76 -6.55 -6.36
CA PRO A 134 -20.99 -6.68 -4.93
C PRO A 134 -22.05 -7.73 -4.61
N THR A 135 -21.79 -8.60 -3.66
CA THR A 135 -22.68 -9.68 -3.22
C THR A 135 -23.17 -9.47 -1.79
N PRO A 136 -24.28 -8.74 -1.60
CA PRO A 136 -24.84 -8.51 -0.28
C PRO A 136 -25.59 -9.74 0.24
N GLY A 137 -25.60 -9.91 1.56
CA GLY A 137 -26.42 -10.93 2.22
C GLY A 137 -25.66 -11.79 3.21
N PRO A 138 -26.41 -12.54 4.04
CA PRO A 138 -25.83 -13.30 5.16
C PRO A 138 -24.84 -14.39 4.73
N ALA A 139 -24.94 -14.88 3.49
CA ALA A 139 -24.04 -15.90 2.96
C ALA A 139 -22.62 -15.39 2.62
N TYR A 140 -22.39 -14.07 2.70
CA TYR A 140 -21.15 -13.39 2.34
C TYR A 140 -20.57 -12.57 3.52
N ASN A 141 -21.07 -12.75 4.74
CA ASN A 141 -20.71 -11.90 5.87
C ASN A 141 -19.34 -12.17 6.47
N ARG A 142 -18.80 -13.37 6.32
CA ARG A 142 -17.49 -13.76 6.88
C ARG A 142 -16.33 -13.19 6.08
N TYR A 143 -16.35 -13.34 4.78
CA TYR A 143 -15.32 -12.81 3.89
C TYR A 143 -15.65 -11.39 3.41
N GLY A 144 -16.92 -11.04 3.33
CA GLY A 144 -17.42 -9.80 2.77
C GLY A 144 -17.76 -9.95 1.29
N GLY A 145 -18.61 -9.08 0.75
CA GLY A 145 -19.09 -9.17 -0.63
C GLY A 145 -18.76 -7.95 -1.47
N ASN A 146 -17.81 -7.09 -1.06
CA ASN A 146 -17.40 -5.95 -1.86
C ASN A 146 -16.36 -6.33 -2.92
N THR A 147 -16.36 -5.56 -4.02
CA THR A 147 -15.43 -5.73 -5.12
C THR A 147 -14.06 -5.11 -4.83
N PRO A 148 -13.00 -5.41 -5.62
CA PRO A 148 -11.61 -5.29 -5.22
C PRO A 148 -11.21 -3.93 -4.67
N CYS A 149 -10.65 -3.95 -3.47
CA CYS A 149 -9.91 -2.83 -2.90
C CYS A 149 -8.96 -3.32 -1.82
N VAL A 150 -7.68 -3.09 -2.00
CA VAL A 150 -6.61 -3.43 -1.04
C VAL A 150 -5.79 -2.20 -0.74
N SER A 151 -5.50 -1.93 0.52
CA SER A 151 -4.59 -0.85 0.91
C SER A 151 -3.27 -1.38 1.43
N VAL A 152 -2.18 -0.64 1.21
CA VAL A 152 -0.88 -0.90 1.82
C VAL A 152 -0.40 0.39 2.48
N GLU A 153 -0.31 0.34 3.80
CA GLU A 153 0.20 1.43 4.62
C GLU A 153 1.68 1.21 4.91
N VAL A 154 2.49 2.20 4.61
CA VAL A 154 3.92 2.26 4.90
C VAL A 154 4.18 3.54 5.65
N GLY A 155 4.70 3.45 6.88
CA GLY A 155 4.90 4.61 7.74
C GLY A 155 5.64 5.75 7.05
N GLY A 156 5.06 6.96 7.10
CA GLY A 156 5.59 8.18 6.48
C GLY A 156 5.33 8.34 4.96
N GLU A 157 4.65 7.39 4.32
CA GLU A 157 4.32 7.45 2.89
C GLU A 157 2.80 7.67 2.67
N PRO A 158 2.39 8.24 1.52
CA PRO A 158 1.00 8.24 1.10
C PRO A 158 0.42 6.81 1.06
N LEU A 159 -0.83 6.66 1.49
CA LEU A 159 -1.51 5.36 1.45
C LEU A 159 -1.53 4.81 0.02
N THR A 160 -0.98 3.63 -0.18
CA THR A 160 -1.09 2.94 -1.47
C THR A 160 -2.38 2.12 -1.49
N ILE A 161 -3.19 2.29 -2.53
CA ILE A 161 -4.47 1.60 -2.71
C ILE A 161 -4.41 0.87 -4.05
N PHE A 162 -4.72 -0.41 -4.07
CA PHE A 162 -4.91 -1.21 -5.27
C PHE A 162 -6.39 -1.42 -5.49
N ASP A 163 -6.86 -0.95 -6.64
CA ASP A 163 -8.24 -0.89 -7.11
C ASP A 163 -9.23 -0.10 -6.24
N ALA A 164 -10.28 0.33 -6.87
CA ALA A 164 -11.32 1.21 -6.33
C ALA A 164 -12.74 0.69 -6.60
N GLY A 165 -12.91 -0.64 -6.45
CA GLY A 165 -14.20 -1.28 -6.46
C GLY A 165 -15.06 -0.89 -5.25
N SER A 166 -16.14 -1.59 -4.99
CA SER A 166 -17.07 -1.20 -3.92
C SER A 166 -16.43 -1.20 -2.52
N GLY A 167 -15.35 -1.96 -2.34
CA GLY A 167 -14.56 -1.96 -1.11
C GLY A 167 -13.95 -0.60 -0.74
N ILE A 168 -13.71 0.30 -1.71
CA ILE A 168 -13.12 1.61 -1.43
C ILE A 168 -14.03 2.48 -0.54
N LYS A 169 -15.33 2.21 -0.53
CA LYS A 169 -16.26 2.92 0.36
C LYS A 169 -15.97 2.62 1.83
N ARG A 170 -15.69 1.35 2.18
CA ARG A 170 -15.29 0.97 3.54
C ARG A 170 -13.94 1.57 3.91
N LEU A 171 -12.96 1.52 2.99
CA LEU A 171 -11.68 2.19 3.18
C LEU A 171 -11.87 3.70 3.39
N SER A 172 -12.74 4.34 2.62
CA SER A 172 -13.08 5.77 2.77
C SER A 172 -13.57 6.10 4.18
N ASP A 173 -14.50 5.30 4.70
CA ASP A 173 -15.03 5.50 6.05
C ASP A 173 -13.95 5.30 7.13
N HIS A 174 -13.08 4.30 6.95
CA HIS A 174 -11.95 4.06 7.82
C HIS A 174 -10.97 5.24 7.80
N VAL A 175 -10.59 5.74 6.63
CA VAL A 175 -9.70 6.90 6.48
C VAL A 175 -10.29 8.14 7.16
N ILE A 176 -11.58 8.44 6.94
CA ILE A 176 -12.22 9.59 7.60
C ILE A 176 -12.24 9.43 9.12
N ALA A 177 -12.51 8.22 9.62
CA ALA A 177 -12.54 7.95 11.05
C ALA A 177 -11.15 8.04 11.72
N THR A 178 -10.10 7.64 11.03
CA THR A 178 -8.74 7.56 11.58
C THR A 178 -7.91 8.82 11.38
N HIS A 179 -8.03 9.49 10.21
CA HIS A 179 -7.27 10.70 9.90
C HIS A 179 -8.00 11.99 10.31
N GLY A 180 -9.34 11.96 10.45
CA GLY A 180 -10.13 13.13 10.80
C GLY A 180 -9.94 14.27 9.78
N PRO A 181 -9.80 15.55 10.24
CA PRO A 181 -9.63 16.71 9.38
C PRO A 181 -8.18 16.91 8.87
N GLN A 182 -7.26 16.01 9.20
CA GLN A 182 -5.86 16.12 8.77
C GLN A 182 -5.73 15.91 7.26
N ARG A 183 -4.67 16.50 6.68
CA ARG A 183 -4.33 16.28 5.28
C ARG A 183 -4.04 14.81 5.02
N PHE A 184 -4.69 14.26 4.02
CA PHE A 184 -4.55 12.87 3.60
C PHE A 184 -3.95 12.80 2.20
N SER A 185 -3.03 11.87 2.00
CA SER A 185 -2.44 11.62 0.69
C SER A 185 -2.53 10.14 0.33
N ALA A 186 -2.92 9.84 -0.91
CA ALA A 186 -2.99 8.48 -1.41
C ALA A 186 -2.50 8.35 -2.85
N ARG A 187 -2.00 7.14 -3.17
CA ARG A 187 -1.69 6.67 -4.52
C ARG A 187 -2.61 5.51 -4.83
N VAL A 188 -3.52 5.70 -5.77
CA VAL A 188 -4.51 4.69 -6.18
C VAL A 188 -4.05 4.06 -7.47
N PHE A 189 -3.71 2.79 -7.44
CA PHE A 189 -3.26 1.99 -8.58
C PHE A 189 -4.41 1.13 -9.07
N ILE A 190 -4.93 1.45 -10.24
CA ILE A 190 -6.01 0.71 -10.89
C ILE A 190 -5.38 -0.38 -11.76
N SER A 191 -5.75 -1.63 -11.51
CA SER A 191 -5.25 -2.77 -12.30
C SER A 191 -5.75 -2.70 -13.74
N HIS A 192 -7.03 -2.46 -13.91
CA HIS A 192 -7.69 -2.23 -15.19
C HIS A 192 -9.05 -1.54 -14.97
N THR A 193 -9.72 -1.19 -16.05
CA THR A 193 -10.90 -0.31 -15.99
C THR A 193 -12.25 -1.06 -16.08
N HIS A 194 -12.30 -2.36 -15.76
CA HIS A 194 -13.57 -3.03 -15.54
C HIS A 194 -14.29 -2.42 -14.34
N TRP A 195 -15.61 -2.49 -14.36
CA TRP A 195 -16.43 -1.73 -13.40
C TRP A 195 -16.16 -2.07 -11.96
N ASP A 196 -15.99 -3.33 -11.64
CA ASP A 196 -15.73 -3.80 -10.28
C ASP A 196 -14.40 -3.30 -9.69
N HIS A 197 -13.51 -2.74 -10.51
CA HIS A 197 -12.25 -2.14 -10.08
C HIS A 197 -12.28 -0.61 -9.98
N ILE A 198 -13.31 0.06 -10.52
CA ILE A 198 -13.38 1.53 -10.56
C ILE A 198 -14.73 2.12 -10.15
N ASN A 199 -15.82 1.33 -10.09
CA ASN A 199 -17.20 1.82 -9.98
C ASN A 199 -17.49 2.69 -8.76
N THR A 200 -16.68 2.60 -7.70
CA THR A 200 -16.97 3.28 -6.44
C THR A 200 -16.00 4.44 -6.15
N VAL A 201 -15.16 4.81 -7.12
CA VAL A 201 -14.34 6.04 -7.04
C VAL A 201 -15.16 7.27 -6.64
N PRO A 202 -16.38 7.51 -7.18
CA PRO A 202 -17.19 8.68 -6.80
C PRO A 202 -17.56 8.75 -5.32
N PHE A 203 -17.47 7.66 -4.59
CA PHE A 203 -17.82 7.56 -3.16
C PHE A 203 -16.60 7.57 -2.23
N PHE A 204 -15.39 7.80 -2.76
CA PHE A 204 -14.18 7.96 -1.98
C PHE A 204 -14.14 9.38 -1.39
N ALA A 205 -14.71 9.57 -0.19
CA ALA A 205 -14.86 10.87 0.44
C ALA A 205 -13.59 11.72 0.51
N PRO A 206 -12.37 11.18 0.68
CA PRO A 206 -11.15 11.97 0.62
C PRO A 206 -10.96 12.82 -0.65
N LEU A 207 -11.58 12.46 -1.79
CA LEU A 207 -11.55 13.25 -3.02
C LEU A 207 -12.23 14.63 -2.90
N TYR A 208 -13.19 14.76 -1.99
CA TYR A 208 -13.97 16.00 -1.82
C TYR A 208 -13.42 16.91 -0.73
N LEU A 209 -12.39 16.47 0.01
CA LEU A 209 -11.80 17.24 1.10
C LEU A 209 -10.64 18.10 0.61
N ARG A 210 -10.73 19.42 0.86
CA ARG A 210 -9.68 20.38 0.48
C ARG A 210 -8.38 20.11 1.23
N GLY A 211 -7.27 20.17 0.50
CA GLY A 211 -5.93 19.96 1.05
C GLY A 211 -5.44 18.52 0.95
N ASN A 212 -6.28 17.56 0.57
CA ASN A 212 -5.87 16.20 0.26
C ASN A 212 -5.16 16.14 -1.10
N GLU A 213 -4.26 15.15 -1.24
CA GLU A 213 -3.53 14.88 -2.47
C GLU A 213 -3.76 13.44 -2.90
N ILE A 214 -4.44 13.22 -4.01
CA ILE A 214 -4.75 11.88 -4.52
C ILE A 214 -4.15 11.72 -5.91
N GLN A 215 -3.40 10.65 -6.12
CA GLN A 215 -2.82 10.33 -7.43
C GLN A 215 -3.40 9.01 -7.92
N PHE A 216 -4.03 9.03 -9.08
CA PHE A 216 -4.48 7.83 -9.78
C PHE A 216 -3.45 7.38 -10.80
N PHE A 217 -3.16 6.09 -10.77
CA PHE A 217 -2.31 5.39 -11.71
C PHE A 217 -3.11 4.25 -12.33
N GLY A 218 -2.98 4.02 -13.63
CA GLY A 218 -3.69 2.91 -14.27
C GLY A 218 -3.20 2.66 -15.68
N PRO A 219 -3.60 1.55 -16.32
CA PRO A 219 -3.06 1.16 -17.62
C PRO A 219 -3.43 2.16 -18.71
N TYR A 220 -2.45 2.41 -19.59
CA TYR A 220 -2.68 3.11 -20.85
C TYR A 220 -3.30 2.17 -21.88
N GLN A 221 -4.48 2.49 -22.37
CA GLN A 221 -5.23 1.68 -23.31
C GLN A 221 -5.45 2.43 -24.65
N GLY A 222 -4.35 2.86 -25.28
CA GLY A 222 -4.44 3.61 -26.53
C GLY A 222 -5.09 4.99 -26.32
N ASP A 223 -6.31 5.19 -26.85
CA ASP A 223 -7.02 6.48 -26.72
C ASP A 223 -7.73 6.67 -25.37
N LEU A 224 -7.77 5.64 -24.53
CA LEU A 224 -8.38 5.70 -23.20
C LEU A 224 -7.31 5.87 -22.12
N THR A 225 -7.22 7.09 -21.58
CA THR A 225 -6.40 7.39 -20.42
C THR A 225 -7.12 7.02 -19.12
N ILE A 226 -6.37 6.81 -18.02
CA ILE A 226 -6.98 6.56 -16.71
C ILE A 226 -7.85 7.73 -16.25
N GLU A 227 -7.46 8.97 -16.56
CA GLU A 227 -8.28 10.16 -16.30
C GLU A 227 -9.63 10.08 -17.01
N ARG A 228 -9.63 9.73 -18.30
CA ARG A 228 -10.86 9.60 -19.08
C ARG A 228 -11.73 8.47 -18.57
N ALA A 229 -11.15 7.32 -18.21
CA ALA A 229 -11.88 6.18 -17.67
C ALA A 229 -12.60 6.52 -16.35
N ILE A 230 -11.89 7.19 -15.43
CA ILE A 230 -12.47 7.64 -14.15
C ILE A 230 -13.51 8.74 -14.37
N SER A 231 -13.22 9.72 -15.25
CA SER A 231 -14.13 10.85 -15.48
C SER A 231 -15.42 10.42 -16.20
N ALA A 232 -15.35 9.44 -17.11
CA ALA A 232 -16.50 9.00 -17.88
C ALA A 232 -17.62 8.41 -17.01
N GLN A 233 -17.29 7.67 -15.95
CA GLN A 233 -18.30 7.14 -15.02
C GLN A 233 -18.95 8.23 -14.16
N MET A 234 -18.35 9.43 -14.11
CA MET A 234 -18.85 10.61 -13.39
C MET A 234 -19.48 11.64 -14.33
N GLU A 235 -19.78 11.28 -15.57
CA GLU A 235 -20.58 12.15 -16.44
C GLU A 235 -22.00 12.32 -15.92
N SER A 236 -22.58 13.51 -16.08
CA SER A 236 -23.88 13.90 -15.52
C SER A 236 -25.07 12.99 -15.92
N VAL A 237 -24.89 12.20 -16.99
CA VAL A 237 -25.85 11.17 -17.40
C VAL A 237 -25.86 9.97 -16.44
N TYR A 238 -24.73 9.67 -15.82
CA TYR A 238 -24.56 8.51 -14.94
C TYR A 238 -24.45 8.90 -13.46
N PHE A 239 -23.88 10.06 -13.16
CA PHE A 239 -23.62 10.48 -11.79
C PHE A 239 -23.81 12.00 -11.63
N PRO A 240 -24.41 12.49 -10.52
CA PRO A 240 -24.74 13.91 -10.37
C PRO A 240 -23.53 14.82 -10.08
N VAL A 241 -22.36 14.26 -9.77
CA VAL A 241 -21.15 14.99 -9.42
C VAL A 241 -20.04 14.60 -10.40
N THR A 242 -19.35 15.58 -10.95
CA THR A 242 -18.22 15.36 -11.87
C THR A 242 -16.87 15.47 -11.17
N THR A 243 -15.77 15.15 -11.84
CA THR A 243 -14.42 15.32 -11.28
C THR A 243 -14.06 16.78 -10.98
N ARG A 244 -14.85 17.75 -11.46
CA ARG A 244 -14.65 19.18 -11.18
C ARG A 244 -15.00 19.58 -9.74
N GLU A 245 -15.85 18.79 -9.08
CA GLU A 245 -16.24 18.99 -7.69
C GLU A 245 -15.25 18.41 -6.68
N PHE A 246 -14.18 17.78 -7.14
CA PHE A 246 -13.12 17.32 -6.26
C PHE A 246 -12.48 18.49 -5.51
N GLY A 247 -12.50 18.43 -4.18
CA GLY A 247 -11.81 19.39 -3.32
C GLY A 247 -10.33 19.09 -3.15
N ALA A 248 -9.95 17.83 -3.32
CA ALA A 248 -8.58 17.36 -3.28
C ALA A 248 -7.79 17.77 -4.53
N HIS A 249 -6.46 17.85 -4.40
CA HIS A 249 -5.58 17.94 -5.55
C HIS A 249 -5.42 16.55 -6.18
N VAL A 250 -6.06 16.33 -7.32
CA VAL A 250 -6.07 15.05 -8.00
C VAL A 250 -5.16 15.08 -9.22
N LYS A 251 -4.30 14.05 -9.36
CA LYS A 251 -3.45 13.84 -10.53
C LYS A 251 -3.71 12.47 -11.12
N PHE A 252 -3.56 12.35 -12.43
CA PHE A 252 -3.68 11.09 -13.16
C PHE A 252 -2.39 10.79 -13.91
N ARG A 253 -2.00 9.52 -13.93
CA ARG A 253 -0.85 9.04 -14.69
C ARG A 253 -1.15 7.69 -15.32
N ASP A 254 -1.05 7.64 -16.65
CA ASP A 254 -1.10 6.39 -17.39
C ASP A 254 0.18 5.59 -17.18
N LEU A 255 0.01 4.27 -17.03
CA LEU A 255 1.09 3.32 -16.84
C LEU A 255 1.20 2.35 -18.01
N ARG A 256 2.42 1.86 -18.17
CA ARG A 256 2.78 0.66 -18.94
C ARG A 256 3.55 -0.28 -18.04
N GLU A 257 4.28 -1.24 -18.59
CA GLU A 257 5.26 -2.02 -17.84
C GLU A 257 6.45 -1.12 -17.51
N GLU A 258 6.53 -0.70 -16.26
CA GLU A 258 7.55 0.23 -15.79
C GLU A 258 7.80 0.07 -14.28
N THR A 259 8.84 0.74 -13.81
CA THR A 259 9.16 0.86 -12.40
C THR A 259 8.89 2.29 -11.94
N LEU A 260 8.14 2.43 -10.86
CA LEU A 260 7.87 3.68 -10.16
C LEU A 260 8.64 3.68 -8.84
N ASP A 261 9.53 4.65 -8.67
CA ASP A 261 10.30 4.81 -7.44
C ASP A 261 9.82 6.06 -6.68
N PHE A 262 9.24 5.82 -5.50
CA PHE A 262 8.80 6.86 -4.57
C PHE A 262 9.73 6.97 -3.36
N GLY A 263 10.89 6.32 -3.42
CA GLY A 263 11.91 6.28 -2.38
C GLY A 263 11.67 5.13 -1.39
N ALA A 264 10.84 5.29 -0.36
CA ALA A 264 10.57 4.21 0.59
C ALA A 264 9.62 3.12 0.04
N VAL A 265 8.88 3.45 -1.02
CA VAL A 265 7.99 2.54 -1.75
C VAL A 265 8.41 2.49 -3.21
N LYS A 266 8.64 1.30 -3.71
CA LYS A 266 8.89 1.03 -5.13
C LYS A 266 7.77 0.15 -5.66
N ILE A 267 7.27 0.45 -6.87
CA ILE A 267 6.25 -0.34 -7.54
C ILE A 267 6.72 -0.70 -8.93
N ASP A 268 6.82 -1.99 -9.21
CA ASP A 268 7.04 -2.53 -10.54
C ASP A 268 5.69 -2.99 -11.11
N THR A 269 5.48 -2.82 -12.41
CA THR A 269 4.25 -3.19 -13.11
C THR A 269 4.51 -4.27 -14.15
N MET A 270 3.53 -5.15 -14.36
CA MET A 270 3.58 -6.21 -15.37
C MET A 270 2.20 -6.38 -16.03
N LEU A 271 2.17 -6.56 -17.35
CA LEU A 271 0.93 -6.87 -18.07
C LEU A 271 0.47 -8.29 -17.76
N LEU A 272 -0.80 -8.43 -17.40
CA LEU A 272 -1.44 -9.70 -17.03
C LEU A 272 -2.22 -10.31 -18.18
N SER A 273 -2.47 -11.63 -18.09
CA SER A 273 -3.28 -12.40 -19.03
C SER A 273 -4.77 -12.22 -18.75
N HIS A 274 -5.28 -11.04 -19.07
CA HIS A 274 -6.70 -10.69 -18.94
C HIS A 274 -7.10 -9.74 -20.08
N PRO A 275 -8.34 -9.79 -20.58
CA PRO A 275 -8.83 -8.82 -21.58
C PRO A 275 -8.76 -7.39 -21.04
N GLY A 276 -8.31 -6.43 -21.85
CA GLY A 276 -8.40 -5.00 -21.52
C GLY A 276 -7.19 -4.40 -20.81
N TYR A 277 -5.95 -4.85 -21.04
CA TYR A 277 -4.74 -4.25 -20.47
C TYR A 277 -4.74 -4.22 -18.93
N CYS A 278 -4.82 -5.37 -18.31
CA CYS A 278 -4.71 -5.50 -16.86
C CYS A 278 -3.25 -5.46 -16.40
N LEU A 279 -2.92 -4.65 -15.39
CA LEU A 279 -1.60 -4.55 -14.78
C LEU A 279 -1.57 -5.23 -13.41
N GLY A 280 -0.61 -6.12 -13.23
CA GLY A 280 -0.19 -6.58 -11.91
C GLY A 280 0.83 -5.62 -11.30
N TYR A 281 0.86 -5.56 -9.98
CA TYR A 281 1.71 -4.68 -9.19
C TYR A 281 2.58 -5.45 -8.23
N ARG A 282 3.89 -5.13 -8.21
CA ARG A 282 4.83 -5.60 -7.20
C ARG A 282 5.29 -4.40 -6.39
N LEU A 283 4.81 -4.29 -5.15
CA LEU A 283 5.23 -3.27 -4.19
C LEU A 283 6.37 -3.80 -3.34
N THR A 284 7.46 -3.03 -3.25
CA THR A 284 8.57 -3.29 -2.34
C THR A 284 8.73 -2.09 -1.40
N ALA A 285 8.68 -2.35 -0.10
CA ALA A 285 8.83 -1.32 0.93
C ALA A 285 9.40 -1.93 2.21
N ARG A 286 10.33 -1.25 2.86
CA ARG A 286 10.89 -1.66 4.17
C ARG A 286 11.39 -3.11 4.23
N GLY A 287 11.86 -3.67 3.11
CA GLY A 287 12.31 -5.06 2.99
C GLY A 287 11.20 -6.08 2.77
N SER A 288 9.94 -5.65 2.77
CA SER A 288 8.78 -6.49 2.44
C SER A 288 8.39 -6.34 0.97
N THR A 289 7.89 -7.41 0.39
CA THR A 289 7.40 -7.47 -0.99
C THR A 289 5.98 -8.00 -1.05
N ILE A 290 5.09 -7.23 -1.66
CA ILE A 290 3.68 -7.55 -1.85
C ILE A 290 3.40 -7.55 -3.35
N CYS A 291 2.84 -8.63 -3.87
CA CYS A 291 2.39 -8.73 -5.25
C CYS A 291 0.85 -8.76 -5.28
N TYR A 292 0.26 -7.85 -6.06
CA TYR A 292 -1.17 -7.78 -6.34
C TYR A 292 -1.39 -8.16 -7.79
N ILE A 293 -1.91 -9.38 -8.01
CA ILE A 293 -2.11 -10.01 -9.31
C ILE A 293 -3.59 -10.37 -9.42
N THR A 294 -4.43 -9.36 -9.59
CA THR A 294 -5.86 -9.56 -9.83
C THR A 294 -6.10 -9.86 -11.31
N ASP A 295 -7.23 -10.41 -11.65
CA ASP A 295 -7.70 -10.65 -13.01
C ASP A 295 -6.61 -11.17 -13.97
N ASN A 296 -6.35 -12.45 -13.83
CA ASN A 296 -5.26 -13.07 -14.56
C ASN A 296 -5.56 -14.54 -14.81
N GLU A 297 -5.66 -14.94 -16.04
CA GLU A 297 -5.87 -16.34 -16.40
C GLU A 297 -4.56 -17.06 -16.65
N LEU A 298 -4.34 -18.10 -15.84
CA LEU A 298 -3.23 -19.01 -15.99
C LEU A 298 -3.71 -20.32 -16.62
N TYR A 299 -2.93 -20.83 -17.57
CA TYR A 299 -3.15 -22.14 -18.16
C TYR A 299 -2.11 -23.13 -17.65
N LEU A 300 -2.54 -24.32 -17.24
CA LEU A 300 -1.61 -25.36 -16.83
C LEU A 300 -0.71 -25.80 -18.01
N PRO A 301 0.51 -26.31 -17.75
CA PRO A 301 1.44 -26.72 -18.82
C PRO A 301 0.86 -27.75 -19.80
N SER A 302 -0.15 -28.51 -19.39
CA SER A 302 -0.86 -29.47 -20.26
C SER A 302 -1.85 -28.82 -21.22
N ASP A 303 -2.21 -27.54 -21.02
CA ASP A 303 -3.15 -26.82 -21.89
C ASP A 303 -2.41 -26.24 -23.09
N LYS A 304 -3.02 -26.35 -24.29
CA LYS A 304 -2.47 -25.81 -25.55
C LYS A 304 -2.33 -24.27 -25.57
N ARG A 305 -3.03 -23.57 -24.66
CA ARG A 305 -2.99 -22.11 -24.51
C ARG A 305 -1.89 -21.69 -23.53
N HIS A 306 -1.26 -22.63 -22.83
CA HIS A 306 -0.16 -22.32 -21.94
C HIS A 306 0.95 -21.57 -22.67
N ASN A 307 1.32 -20.41 -22.13
CA ASN A 307 2.44 -19.62 -22.63
C ASN A 307 3.60 -19.68 -21.62
N PRO A 308 4.60 -20.53 -21.86
CA PRO A 308 5.71 -20.69 -20.91
C PRO A 308 6.47 -19.38 -20.66
N ARG A 309 6.62 -18.53 -21.68
CA ARG A 309 7.33 -17.24 -21.56
C ARG A 309 6.59 -16.31 -20.60
N TYR A 310 5.27 -16.20 -20.75
CA TYR A 310 4.44 -15.41 -19.85
C TYR A 310 4.50 -15.97 -18.42
N PHE A 311 4.33 -17.28 -18.24
CA PHE A 311 4.41 -17.93 -16.95
C PHE A 311 5.76 -17.68 -16.27
N ASP A 312 6.88 -17.86 -16.99
CA ASP A 312 8.22 -17.58 -16.47
C ASP A 312 8.43 -16.10 -16.09
N GLN A 313 7.85 -15.17 -16.86
CA GLN A 313 7.88 -13.75 -16.53
C GLN A 313 7.11 -13.47 -15.23
N LEU A 314 5.90 -14.03 -15.10
CA LEU A 314 5.09 -13.86 -13.90
C LEU A 314 5.75 -14.51 -12.67
N VAL A 315 6.31 -15.71 -12.81
CA VAL A 315 7.10 -16.36 -11.74
C VAL A 315 8.22 -15.45 -11.26
N ARG A 316 9.02 -14.87 -12.18
CA ARG A 316 10.08 -13.91 -11.82
C ARG A 316 9.52 -12.65 -11.14
N PHE A 317 8.40 -12.17 -11.62
CA PHE A 317 7.74 -10.97 -11.09
C PHE A 317 7.26 -11.14 -9.65
N VAL A 318 6.71 -12.31 -9.31
CA VAL A 318 6.19 -12.57 -7.94
C VAL A 318 7.19 -13.33 -7.06
N LYS A 319 8.37 -13.69 -7.56
CA LYS A 319 9.34 -14.53 -6.86
C LYS A 319 9.66 -14.03 -5.46
N GLY A 320 9.55 -14.92 -4.47
CA GLY A 320 9.92 -14.68 -3.08
C GLY A 320 9.08 -13.61 -2.40
N ALA A 321 7.91 -13.25 -2.94
CA ALA A 321 7.03 -12.26 -2.32
C ALA A 321 6.63 -12.70 -0.90
N ASP A 322 6.59 -11.75 0.03
CA ASP A 322 6.06 -11.98 1.38
C ASP A 322 4.57 -12.28 1.33
N VAL A 323 3.85 -11.62 0.41
CA VAL A 323 2.44 -11.87 0.14
C VAL A 323 2.18 -11.79 -1.36
N LEU A 324 1.58 -12.84 -1.91
CA LEU A 324 0.98 -12.84 -3.23
C LEU A 324 -0.56 -12.82 -3.07
N ILE A 325 -1.17 -11.68 -3.39
CA ILE A 325 -2.62 -11.51 -3.48
C ILE A 325 -2.98 -11.77 -4.94
N THR A 326 -3.72 -12.84 -5.22
CA THR A 326 -3.94 -13.22 -6.63
C THR A 326 -5.36 -13.68 -6.89
N ASP A 327 -5.81 -13.37 -8.10
CA ASP A 327 -7.04 -13.90 -8.68
C ASP A 327 -7.09 -15.43 -8.50
N THR A 328 -8.10 -15.84 -7.76
CA THR A 328 -8.47 -17.25 -7.57
C THR A 328 -10.00 -17.33 -7.65
N THR A 329 -10.53 -16.80 -8.76
CA THR A 329 -11.97 -16.67 -8.95
C THR A 329 -12.63 -18.03 -8.88
N TYR A 330 -12.04 -19.06 -9.48
CA TYR A 330 -12.68 -20.35 -9.63
C TYR A 330 -12.02 -21.45 -8.80
N ARG A 331 -12.85 -22.41 -8.38
CA ARG A 331 -12.40 -23.76 -8.04
C ARG A 331 -12.10 -24.53 -9.33
N ASP A 332 -11.26 -25.56 -9.28
CA ASP A 332 -10.84 -26.28 -10.49
C ASP A 332 -12.02 -26.86 -11.29
N GLN A 333 -13.07 -27.33 -10.60
CA GLN A 333 -14.26 -27.85 -11.26
C GLN A 333 -15.09 -26.75 -11.97
N GLU A 334 -15.18 -25.57 -11.37
CA GLU A 334 -15.89 -24.42 -11.92
C GLU A 334 -15.18 -23.88 -13.16
N TYR A 335 -13.84 -23.87 -13.13
CA TYR A 335 -13.01 -23.38 -14.21
C TYR A 335 -13.24 -24.12 -15.55
N LEU A 336 -13.58 -25.42 -15.50
CA LEU A 336 -13.80 -26.20 -16.73
C LEU A 336 -14.82 -25.60 -17.69
N THR A 337 -15.77 -24.83 -17.18
CA THR A 337 -16.80 -24.13 -17.99
C THR A 337 -16.54 -22.63 -18.15
N LYS A 338 -15.45 -22.14 -17.56
CA LYS A 338 -15.10 -20.70 -17.49
C LYS A 338 -13.75 -20.38 -18.14
N VAL A 339 -13.20 -21.32 -18.87
CA VAL A 339 -11.93 -21.13 -19.59
C VAL A 339 -12.06 -20.03 -20.62
N ASP A 340 -11.02 -19.20 -20.75
CA ASP A 340 -10.98 -17.97 -21.57
C ASP A 340 -11.85 -16.82 -21.02
N TRP A 341 -12.23 -16.87 -19.72
CA TRP A 341 -12.94 -15.78 -19.05
C TRP A 341 -11.98 -14.77 -18.38
N GLY A 342 -10.67 -15.04 -18.43
CA GLY A 342 -9.65 -14.14 -17.92
C GLY A 342 -9.31 -14.31 -16.44
N HIS A 343 -9.71 -15.43 -15.82
CA HIS A 343 -9.51 -15.70 -14.38
C HIS A 343 -8.93 -17.07 -14.11
N SER A 344 -8.23 -17.20 -12.98
CA SER A 344 -7.54 -18.43 -12.58
C SER A 344 -8.36 -19.31 -11.62
N CYS A 345 -7.96 -20.57 -11.53
CA CYS A 345 -8.46 -21.51 -10.55
C CYS A 345 -7.38 -21.94 -9.52
N VAL A 346 -7.81 -22.67 -8.52
CA VAL A 346 -6.99 -23.08 -7.37
C VAL A 346 -5.67 -23.75 -7.78
N SER A 347 -5.70 -24.78 -8.65
CA SER A 347 -4.49 -25.51 -9.02
C SER A 347 -3.48 -24.64 -9.77
N GLN A 348 -3.95 -23.68 -10.58
CA GLN A 348 -3.10 -22.76 -11.33
C GLN A 348 -2.35 -21.81 -10.41
N VAL A 349 -3.04 -21.20 -9.42
CA VAL A 349 -2.40 -20.25 -8.49
C VAL A 349 -1.52 -20.97 -7.47
N ALA A 350 -1.88 -22.19 -7.06
CA ALA A 350 -1.04 -23.03 -6.20
C ALA A 350 0.27 -23.39 -6.90
N HIS A 351 0.21 -23.68 -8.20
CA HIS A 351 1.40 -23.94 -9.02
C HIS A 351 2.30 -22.71 -9.09
N LEU A 352 1.74 -21.53 -9.42
CA LEU A 352 2.47 -20.26 -9.46
C LEU A 352 3.15 -19.99 -8.12
N ALA A 353 2.41 -20.08 -7.01
CA ALA A 353 2.89 -19.79 -5.68
C ALA A 353 4.05 -20.71 -5.26
N SER A 354 3.94 -22.00 -5.61
CA SER A 354 4.96 -23.01 -5.28
C SER A 354 6.25 -22.78 -6.10
N VAL A 355 6.13 -22.57 -7.41
CA VAL A 355 7.31 -22.33 -8.30
C VAL A 355 7.99 -21.01 -7.99
N ALA A 356 7.23 -19.97 -7.64
CA ALA A 356 7.76 -18.65 -7.29
C ALA A 356 8.25 -18.55 -5.85
N GLU A 357 8.11 -19.59 -5.03
CA GLU A 357 8.56 -19.62 -3.63
C GLU A 357 8.00 -18.45 -2.81
N VAL A 358 6.71 -18.12 -2.99
CA VAL A 358 6.08 -17.05 -2.21
C VAL A 358 5.87 -17.52 -0.76
N LYS A 359 5.92 -16.59 0.19
CA LYS A 359 5.76 -16.94 1.61
C LYS A 359 4.30 -17.08 2.01
N ARG A 360 3.42 -16.22 1.48
CA ARG A 360 1.97 -16.28 1.69
C ARG A 360 1.23 -16.15 0.37
N LEU A 361 0.25 -17.00 0.16
CA LEU A 361 -0.69 -16.97 -0.95
C LEU A 361 -2.06 -16.55 -0.43
N HIS A 362 -2.55 -15.39 -0.85
CA HIS A 362 -3.88 -14.91 -0.50
C HIS A 362 -4.82 -15.05 -1.71
N LEU A 363 -5.84 -15.89 -1.53
CA LEU A 363 -6.90 -16.10 -2.51
C LEU A 363 -7.77 -14.84 -2.58
N PHE A 364 -7.98 -14.32 -3.77
CA PHE A 364 -8.64 -13.04 -3.99
C PHE A 364 -9.56 -13.10 -5.20
N HIS A 365 -10.42 -12.10 -5.37
CA HIS A 365 -11.33 -11.96 -6.50
C HIS A 365 -12.30 -13.15 -6.59
N HIS A 366 -13.02 -13.42 -5.49
CA HIS A 366 -13.97 -14.54 -5.42
C HIS A 366 -15.16 -14.34 -6.36
N ASP A 367 -15.61 -15.42 -7.02
CA ASP A 367 -16.78 -15.40 -7.90
C ASP A 367 -18.05 -14.99 -7.14
N ILE A 368 -18.96 -14.30 -7.81
CA ILE A 368 -20.22 -13.78 -7.24
C ILE A 368 -21.13 -14.87 -6.66
N ASP A 369 -21.03 -16.10 -7.15
CA ASP A 369 -21.81 -17.25 -6.70
C ASP A 369 -21.14 -18.02 -5.55
N GLN A 370 -19.93 -17.61 -5.14
CA GLN A 370 -19.18 -18.25 -4.05
C GLN A 370 -19.52 -17.64 -2.70
N THR A 371 -20.38 -18.34 -1.98
CA THR A 371 -20.69 -18.04 -0.57
C THR A 371 -19.50 -18.25 0.34
N ASP A 372 -19.57 -17.76 1.57
CA ASP A 372 -18.55 -17.98 2.62
C ASP A 372 -18.13 -19.44 2.76
N ASP A 373 -19.09 -20.39 2.66
CA ASP A 373 -18.78 -21.83 2.77
C ASP A 373 -18.06 -22.38 1.53
N VAL A 374 -18.33 -21.82 0.35
CA VAL A 374 -17.59 -22.18 -0.88
C VAL A 374 -16.17 -21.63 -0.83
N ILE A 375 -15.96 -20.44 -0.26
CA ILE A 375 -14.63 -19.87 -0.07
C ILE A 375 -13.82 -20.70 0.94
N ASP A 376 -14.43 -21.18 2.04
CA ASP A 376 -13.78 -22.10 2.98
C ASP A 376 -13.32 -23.40 2.28
N LEU A 377 -14.18 -23.95 1.42
CA LEU A 377 -13.83 -25.14 0.66
C LEU A 377 -12.69 -24.87 -0.33
N LYS A 378 -12.74 -23.74 -1.05
CA LYS A 378 -11.68 -23.28 -1.96
C LYS A 378 -10.36 -23.09 -1.21
N LEU A 379 -10.38 -22.51 -0.01
CA LEU A 379 -9.19 -22.32 0.83
C LEU A 379 -8.58 -23.67 1.24
N LYS A 380 -9.41 -24.64 1.60
CA LYS A 380 -8.95 -25.99 1.90
C LYS A 380 -8.30 -26.66 0.68
N GLU A 381 -8.93 -26.59 -0.49
CA GLU A 381 -8.41 -27.11 -1.75
C GLU A 381 -7.06 -26.48 -2.11
N ALA A 382 -6.92 -25.16 -1.91
CA ALA A 382 -5.68 -24.45 -2.20
C ALA A 382 -4.53 -24.87 -1.26
N ARG A 383 -4.79 -25.09 0.02
CA ARG A 383 -3.81 -25.59 0.98
C ARG A 383 -3.33 -27.01 0.60
N GLU A 384 -4.26 -27.88 0.23
CA GLU A 384 -3.96 -29.23 -0.25
C GLU A 384 -3.13 -29.18 -1.56
N ALA A 385 -3.51 -28.33 -2.51
CA ALA A 385 -2.81 -28.18 -3.79
C ALA A 385 -1.37 -27.69 -3.61
N VAL A 386 -1.13 -26.66 -2.78
CA VAL A 386 0.22 -26.18 -2.46
C VAL A 386 1.05 -27.28 -1.81
N GLY A 387 0.50 -28.02 -0.85
CA GLY A 387 1.18 -29.13 -0.19
C GLY A 387 1.55 -30.26 -1.17
N HIS A 388 0.64 -30.67 -2.06
CA HIS A 388 0.89 -31.69 -3.08
C HIS A 388 1.99 -31.29 -4.09
N MET A 389 2.15 -29.98 -4.34
CA MET A 389 3.20 -29.45 -5.21
C MET A 389 4.53 -29.23 -4.49
N GLY A 390 4.63 -29.59 -3.19
CA GLY A 390 5.83 -29.38 -2.38
C GLY A 390 6.08 -27.92 -2.03
N GLY A 391 5.10 -27.05 -2.21
CA GLY A 391 5.17 -25.64 -1.83
C GLY A 391 5.07 -25.47 -0.31
N THR A 392 5.65 -24.37 0.19
CA THR A 392 5.67 -24.02 1.63
C THR A 392 4.88 -22.77 1.95
N ALA A 393 4.18 -22.20 0.97
CA ALA A 393 3.40 -20.97 1.15
C ALA A 393 2.27 -21.19 2.18
N GLU A 394 2.15 -20.28 3.13
CA GLU A 394 0.96 -20.15 3.97
C GLU A 394 -0.21 -19.67 3.09
N VAL A 395 -1.31 -20.40 3.07
CA VAL A 395 -2.47 -20.06 2.21
C VAL A 395 -3.61 -19.53 3.06
N ASP A 396 -4.14 -18.37 2.69
CA ASP A 396 -5.28 -17.75 3.34
C ASP A 396 -6.24 -17.12 2.32
N ALA A 397 -7.48 -16.86 2.76
CA ALA A 397 -8.48 -16.07 2.08
C ALA A 397 -8.85 -14.90 3.00
N PRO A 398 -8.28 -13.70 2.79
CA PRO A 398 -8.51 -12.58 3.69
C PRO A 398 -9.95 -12.09 3.63
N ALA A 399 -10.50 -11.76 4.79
CA ALA A 399 -11.82 -11.17 4.91
C ALA A 399 -11.77 -9.64 4.84
N GLU A 400 -12.84 -9.01 4.40
CA GLU A 400 -12.99 -7.56 4.44
C GLU A 400 -12.87 -6.98 5.86
N GLY A 401 -12.13 -5.91 5.99
CA GLY A 401 -11.82 -5.26 7.26
C GLY A 401 -10.67 -5.92 8.02
N SER A 402 -10.11 -7.05 7.51
CA SER A 402 -8.91 -7.65 8.09
C SER A 402 -7.65 -6.90 7.68
N THR A 403 -6.61 -7.04 8.49
CA THR A 403 -5.28 -6.49 8.21
C THR A 403 -4.20 -7.52 8.44
N LEU A 404 -3.13 -7.43 7.66
CA LEU A 404 -1.90 -8.21 7.84
C LEU A 404 -0.74 -7.24 8.03
N THR A 405 0.06 -7.44 9.08
CA THR A 405 1.30 -6.69 9.32
C THR A 405 2.52 -7.53 8.94
N LEU A 406 3.46 -6.93 8.17
CA LEU A 406 4.73 -7.51 7.75
C LEU A 406 5.90 -6.86 8.47
#